data_fe5897f86cb8065dceb7f6aa304e100e
#
_entry.id   fe5897f86cb8065dceb7f6aa304e100e
#
_cell.length_a   1.000
_cell.length_b   1.000
_cell.length_c   1.000
_cell.angle_alpha   90.00
_cell.angle_beta   90.00
_cell.angle_gamma   90.00
#
_symmetry.space_group_name_H-M   'P 1'
#
loop_
_entity.id
_entity.type
_entity.pdbx_description
1 polymer ?
#
loop_
_entity_poly.entity_id
_entity_poly.type
_entity_poly.pdbx_seq_one_letter_code
_entity_poly.pdbx_strand_id
1 'polypeptide(L)'
;MPQPIPFPELKDLHQTVWTPKHLTFDQPLQGVFRLDNPVTGTNEARYKATVKNLQRLLGDAIAKRVRIRAYGGTWSMSRCAATDGWSIGTKSLNLLFHLRERSIRPDYPGDHHTLWLAQGGCSIAGLTEQLKPFGQSLPACGASNGQSIAGAIATGTHGSAVRFGGIQEAVRGLHLVVSPTRTVWLVPATGTATTDGFADQLGAELVRDDERFNAALVSFGATGFVQGVLVQARQAFTLRSYRRRLPYDDAFKQAIGAMDLAALPVPGPAQALPVEDLYHYSVVVDPFHPEQGVFVTVMYDQPCGPGSTRPNPGGVAPGDELYGKLGALLDLLPGVIPAAVSTLVKGDQKDHTDRCGALDDHFAATETRGKAAGVGVSVAASDAIRALDMMIDINAAHGPFPCILAMRFVPGTQATLGFTRFPRTCVIDIDGPYSSRTRSYFARIWQALHDSGIEYGLHWGKVIGLSAAETRRLYGDRVDRWRAARDLLLPDAAVRAAFRNAFLDELGLS
;
A
#
# COMPACT_ATOMS: atom_id res chain seq x y z
N MET A 1 -14.47 -27.42 14.29
CA MET A 1 -13.99 -26.07 14.59
C MET A 1 -15.19 -25.13 14.65
N PRO A 2 -15.20 -24.12 15.50
CA PRO A 2 -16.34 -23.20 15.59
C PRO A 2 -16.51 -22.43 14.29
N GLN A 3 -17.74 -22.40 13.76
CA GLN A 3 -18.12 -21.68 12.56
C GLN A 3 -19.00 -20.47 12.94
N PRO A 4 -19.01 -19.37 12.16
CA PRO A 4 -19.94 -18.27 12.38
C PRO A 4 -21.38 -18.73 12.19
N ILE A 5 -22.31 -18.02 12.84
CA ILE A 5 -23.75 -18.28 12.61
C ILE A 5 -24.08 -17.84 11.17
N PRO A 6 -24.62 -18.72 10.32
CA PRO A 6 -24.86 -18.40 8.91
C PRO A 6 -25.90 -17.28 8.74
N PHE A 7 -25.73 -16.48 7.70
CA PHE A 7 -26.72 -15.51 7.19
C PHE A 7 -26.51 -15.33 5.67
N PRO A 8 -27.50 -14.81 4.92
CA PRO A 8 -27.49 -14.87 3.45
C PRO A 8 -26.27 -14.27 2.77
N GLU A 9 -25.69 -13.20 3.33
CA GLU A 9 -24.55 -12.48 2.75
C GLU A 9 -23.20 -13.10 3.12
N LEU A 10 -23.16 -14.04 4.07
CA LEU A 10 -21.94 -14.74 4.47
C LEU A 10 -21.83 -16.07 3.72
N LYS A 11 -20.83 -16.19 2.86
CA LYS A 11 -20.56 -17.39 2.07
C LYS A 11 -19.34 -18.12 2.64
N ASP A 12 -19.52 -19.35 3.10
CA ASP A 12 -18.41 -20.23 3.45
C ASP A 12 -17.73 -20.69 2.15
N LEU A 13 -16.41 -20.50 2.07
CA LEU A 13 -15.60 -20.94 0.92
C LEU A 13 -15.06 -22.35 1.09
N HIS A 14 -15.39 -23.02 2.20
CA HIS A 14 -14.95 -24.38 2.53
C HIS A 14 -13.43 -24.58 2.47
N GLN A 15 -12.69 -23.54 2.88
CA GLN A 15 -11.23 -23.54 2.89
C GLN A 15 -10.72 -23.45 4.33
N THR A 16 -9.69 -24.24 4.63
CA THR A 16 -8.98 -24.26 5.92
C THR A 16 -7.52 -23.82 5.81
N VAL A 17 -7.14 -23.34 4.63
CA VAL A 17 -5.85 -22.72 4.34
C VAL A 17 -6.09 -21.45 3.54
N TRP A 18 -5.46 -20.36 3.96
CA TRP A 18 -5.44 -19.10 3.23
C TRP A 18 -4.03 -18.80 2.71
N THR A 19 -3.93 -18.43 1.44
CA THR A 19 -2.67 -18.13 0.74
C THR A 19 -2.77 -16.77 0.06
N PRO A 20 -1.79 -15.85 0.21
CA PRO A 20 -1.79 -14.57 -0.52
C PRO A 20 -1.51 -14.78 -2.02
N LYS A 21 -1.81 -13.76 -2.84
CA LYS A 21 -1.60 -13.81 -4.30
C LYS A 21 -0.16 -14.14 -4.69
N HIS A 22 0.82 -13.65 -3.96
CA HIS A 22 2.24 -13.87 -4.21
C HIS A 22 2.75 -15.23 -3.73
N LEU A 23 1.89 -16.08 -3.14
CA LEU A 23 2.21 -17.43 -2.69
C LEU A 23 3.41 -17.49 -1.72
N THR A 24 3.60 -16.44 -0.91
CA THR A 24 4.75 -16.31 0.00
C THR A 24 4.64 -17.19 1.24
N PHE A 25 3.40 -17.57 1.62
CA PHE A 25 3.13 -18.48 2.73
C PHE A 25 1.75 -19.10 2.62
N ASP A 26 1.55 -20.20 3.34
CA ASP A 26 0.25 -20.78 3.62
C ASP A 26 -0.10 -20.55 5.09
N GLN A 27 -1.36 -20.21 5.38
CA GLN A 27 -1.88 -19.99 6.72
C GLN A 27 -3.01 -20.96 7.01
N PRO A 28 -2.79 -22.01 7.81
CA PRO A 28 -3.88 -22.83 8.36
C PRO A 28 -4.79 -22.00 9.24
N LEU A 29 -6.13 -22.18 9.10
CA LEU A 29 -7.13 -21.42 9.83
C LEU A 29 -8.42 -22.21 9.98
N GLN A 30 -9.38 -21.67 10.76
CA GLN A 30 -10.65 -22.35 11.04
C GLN A 30 -11.66 -22.24 9.89
N GLY A 31 -11.58 -21.18 9.06
CA GLY A 31 -12.45 -21.02 7.91
C GLY A 31 -12.20 -19.73 7.13
N VAL A 32 -12.44 -19.80 5.83
CA VAL A 32 -12.44 -18.65 4.92
C VAL A 32 -13.85 -18.36 4.46
N PHE A 33 -14.29 -17.13 4.65
CA PHE A 33 -15.62 -16.67 4.30
C PHE A 33 -15.55 -15.48 3.37
N ARG A 34 -16.58 -15.29 2.54
CA ARG A 34 -16.80 -14.08 1.76
C ARG A 34 -18.04 -13.36 2.29
N LEU A 35 -17.91 -12.09 2.57
CA LEU A 35 -19.03 -11.23 2.92
C LEU A 35 -19.45 -10.41 1.71
N ASP A 36 -20.71 -10.54 1.32
CA ASP A 36 -21.33 -9.80 0.23
C ASP A 36 -22.24 -8.67 0.77
N ASN A 37 -22.46 -7.63 -0.03
CA ASN A 37 -23.56 -6.70 0.24
C ASN A 37 -24.90 -7.38 0.01
N PRO A 38 -25.97 -7.04 0.75
CA PRO A 38 -27.33 -7.50 0.40
C PRO A 38 -27.67 -7.18 -1.06
N VAL A 39 -28.40 -8.05 -1.72
CA VAL A 39 -28.76 -7.90 -3.14
C VAL A 39 -29.92 -6.93 -3.36
N THR A 40 -30.75 -6.69 -2.35
CA THR A 40 -31.97 -5.85 -2.40
C THR A 40 -31.82 -4.56 -1.58
N GLY A 41 -32.59 -3.55 -1.93
CA GLY A 41 -32.62 -2.24 -1.28
C GLY A 41 -31.76 -1.19 -1.98
N THR A 42 -31.85 0.05 -1.51
CA THR A 42 -31.00 1.14 -1.97
C THR A 42 -29.54 0.90 -1.54
N ASN A 43 -28.59 1.53 -2.18
CA ASN A 43 -27.17 1.40 -1.81
C ASN A 43 -26.93 1.81 -0.35
N GLU A 44 -27.61 2.84 0.15
CA GLU A 44 -27.51 3.23 1.56
C GLU A 44 -28.07 2.16 2.51
N ALA A 45 -29.21 1.54 2.17
CA ALA A 45 -29.78 0.45 2.96
C ALA A 45 -28.86 -0.77 2.97
N ARG A 46 -28.29 -1.14 1.82
CA ARG A 46 -27.32 -2.24 1.66
C ARG A 46 -26.04 -1.97 2.48
N TYR A 47 -25.54 -0.75 2.43
CA TYR A 47 -24.37 -0.32 3.23
C TYR A 47 -24.62 -0.49 4.73
N LYS A 48 -25.78 0.01 5.23
CA LYS A 48 -26.18 -0.09 6.65
C LYS A 48 -26.41 -1.54 7.08
N ALA A 49 -27.01 -2.35 6.23
CA ALA A 49 -27.20 -3.78 6.50
C ALA A 49 -25.86 -4.53 6.62
N THR A 50 -24.87 -4.17 5.77
CA THR A 50 -23.51 -4.73 5.87
C THR A 50 -22.84 -4.37 7.19
N VAL A 51 -23.04 -3.15 7.72
CA VAL A 51 -22.58 -2.77 9.07
C VAL A 51 -23.11 -3.74 10.12
N LYS A 52 -24.42 -4.03 10.08
CA LYS A 52 -25.06 -5.00 11.01
C LYS A 52 -24.51 -6.41 10.86
N ASN A 53 -24.24 -6.84 9.63
CA ASN A 53 -23.63 -8.14 9.37
C ASN A 53 -22.21 -8.23 9.94
N LEU A 54 -21.38 -7.17 9.83
CA LEU A 54 -20.06 -7.11 10.46
C LEU A 54 -20.13 -7.11 11.98
N GLN A 55 -21.10 -6.38 12.58
CA GLN A 55 -21.35 -6.39 14.01
C GLN A 55 -21.73 -7.79 14.50
N ARG A 56 -22.59 -8.50 13.78
CA ARG A 56 -23.01 -9.88 14.06
C ARG A 56 -21.80 -10.83 14.00
N LEU A 57 -21.01 -10.77 12.93
CA LEU A 57 -19.80 -11.58 12.78
C LEU A 57 -18.81 -11.37 13.92
N LEU A 58 -18.60 -10.12 14.32
CA LEU A 58 -17.72 -9.79 15.43
C LEU A 58 -18.26 -10.33 16.76
N GLY A 59 -19.58 -10.24 16.98
CA GLY A 59 -20.23 -10.82 18.14
C GLY A 59 -20.08 -12.35 18.21
N ASP A 60 -20.25 -13.03 17.10
CA ASP A 60 -20.03 -14.48 17.00
C ASP A 60 -18.58 -14.88 17.26
N ALA A 61 -17.62 -14.12 16.69
CA ALA A 61 -16.20 -14.37 16.90
C ALA A 61 -15.80 -14.24 18.37
N ILE A 62 -16.30 -13.18 19.05
CA ILE A 62 -16.06 -12.95 20.48
C ILE A 62 -16.68 -14.07 21.32
N ALA A 63 -17.97 -14.41 21.09
CA ALA A 63 -18.67 -15.46 21.83
C ALA A 63 -17.98 -16.83 21.71
N LYS A 64 -17.41 -17.10 20.54
CA LYS A 64 -16.69 -18.36 20.27
C LYS A 64 -15.17 -18.28 20.54
N ARG A 65 -14.67 -17.13 21.00
CA ARG A 65 -13.25 -16.87 21.23
C ARG A 65 -12.36 -17.15 20.00
N VAL A 66 -12.86 -16.78 18.82
CA VAL A 66 -12.17 -16.95 17.54
C VAL A 66 -11.60 -15.62 17.08
N ARG A 67 -10.36 -15.62 16.60
CA ARG A 67 -9.76 -14.46 15.94
C ARG A 67 -10.43 -14.24 14.57
N ILE A 68 -10.55 -12.99 14.17
CA ILE A 68 -11.19 -12.61 12.91
C ILE A 68 -10.37 -11.55 12.18
N ARG A 69 -10.14 -11.75 10.89
CA ARG A 69 -9.39 -10.80 10.04
C ARG A 69 -10.10 -10.60 8.71
N ALA A 70 -10.21 -9.34 8.31
CA ALA A 70 -10.62 -9.00 6.95
C ALA A 70 -9.44 -9.12 5.98
N TYR A 71 -9.72 -9.58 4.76
CA TYR A 71 -8.80 -9.46 3.62
C TYR A 71 -9.53 -8.88 2.40
N GLY A 72 -8.81 -8.11 1.59
CA GLY A 72 -9.33 -7.54 0.34
C GLY A 72 -8.73 -8.24 -0.88
N GLY A 73 -7.81 -7.57 -1.58
CA GLY A 73 -7.16 -8.07 -2.80
C GLY A 73 -6.06 -9.12 -2.61
N THR A 74 -5.72 -9.50 -1.39
CA THR A 74 -4.68 -10.51 -1.02
C THR A 74 -3.26 -10.20 -1.51
N TRP A 75 -2.93 -8.90 -1.67
CA TRP A 75 -1.65 -8.45 -2.21
C TRP A 75 -0.49 -8.44 -1.21
N SER A 76 -0.78 -8.50 0.10
CA SER A 76 0.27 -8.47 1.11
C SER A 76 1.11 -9.74 1.08
N MET A 77 2.43 -9.56 1.01
CA MET A 77 3.43 -10.64 1.15
C MET A 77 3.72 -10.92 2.63
N SER A 78 3.42 -9.98 3.53
CA SER A 78 3.51 -10.16 4.98
C SER A 78 2.27 -10.86 5.54
N ARG A 79 2.37 -11.34 6.78
CA ARG A 79 1.28 -12.00 7.49
C ARG A 79 0.27 -11.04 8.15
N CYS A 80 0.25 -9.75 7.77
CA CYS A 80 -0.61 -8.74 8.40
C CYS A 80 -2.11 -9.08 8.32
N ALA A 81 -2.58 -9.72 7.23
CA ALA A 81 -3.96 -10.17 7.07
C ALA A 81 -4.20 -11.62 7.51
N ALA A 82 -3.17 -12.35 7.90
CA ALA A 82 -3.27 -13.76 8.29
C ALA A 82 -3.91 -13.91 9.68
N THR A 83 -4.65 -15.02 9.87
CA THR A 83 -5.25 -15.41 11.14
C THR A 83 -5.34 -16.92 11.24
N ASP A 84 -5.36 -17.45 12.44
CA ASP A 84 -5.66 -18.85 12.74
C ASP A 84 -7.17 -19.11 12.91
N GLY A 85 -7.98 -18.04 12.93
CA GLY A 85 -9.42 -18.06 13.12
C GLY A 85 -10.21 -17.95 11.82
N TRP A 86 -11.04 -16.91 11.71
CA TRP A 86 -11.88 -16.66 10.53
C TRP A 86 -11.29 -15.58 9.64
N SER A 87 -11.08 -15.90 8.38
CA SER A 87 -10.65 -14.97 7.35
C SER A 87 -11.84 -14.51 6.51
N ILE A 88 -12.12 -13.21 6.49
CA ILE A 88 -13.32 -12.63 5.87
C ILE A 88 -12.93 -11.84 4.62
N GLY A 89 -13.30 -12.36 3.45
CA GLY A 89 -13.14 -11.68 2.17
C GLY A 89 -14.14 -10.53 2.04
N THR A 90 -13.62 -9.32 1.85
CA THR A 90 -14.43 -8.09 1.77
C THR A 90 -14.49 -7.47 0.38
N LYS A 91 -13.90 -8.12 -0.63
CA LYS A 91 -13.80 -7.57 -2.00
C LYS A 91 -15.17 -7.23 -2.62
N SER A 92 -16.25 -7.93 -2.22
CA SER A 92 -17.61 -7.65 -2.66
C SER A 92 -18.25 -6.43 -1.97
N LEU A 93 -17.61 -5.87 -0.93
CA LEU A 93 -18.05 -4.64 -0.29
C LEU A 93 -17.49 -3.44 -1.05
N ASN A 94 -18.12 -3.08 -2.17
CA ASN A 94 -17.57 -2.18 -3.19
C ASN A 94 -18.52 -1.04 -3.58
N LEU A 95 -19.45 -0.66 -2.70
CA LEU A 95 -20.31 0.50 -2.93
C LEU A 95 -19.50 1.79 -2.83
N LEU A 96 -19.86 2.77 -3.67
CA LEU A 96 -19.26 4.11 -3.71
C LEU A 96 -20.37 5.17 -3.65
N PHE A 97 -20.16 6.21 -2.84
CA PHE A 97 -21.12 7.29 -2.64
C PHE A 97 -20.43 8.64 -2.79
N HIS A 98 -20.93 9.48 -3.69
CA HIS A 98 -20.54 10.87 -3.74
C HIS A 98 -21.15 11.60 -2.53
N LEU A 99 -20.35 12.38 -1.78
CA LEU A 99 -20.88 13.14 -0.66
C LEU A 99 -21.76 14.28 -1.17
N ARG A 100 -22.91 14.45 -0.51
CA ARG A 100 -23.79 15.58 -0.76
C ARG A 100 -23.26 16.81 -0.04
N GLU A 101 -23.37 17.99 -0.64
CA GLU A 101 -22.90 19.27 -0.09
C GLU A 101 -23.31 19.48 1.37
N ARG A 102 -24.57 19.18 1.71
CA ARG A 102 -25.09 19.30 3.09
C ARG A 102 -24.38 18.42 4.13
N SER A 103 -23.61 17.41 3.69
CA SER A 103 -22.82 16.53 4.57
C SER A 103 -21.38 17.00 4.73
N ILE A 104 -20.99 18.05 4.00
CA ILE A 104 -19.64 18.61 3.99
C ILE A 104 -19.66 19.89 4.83
N ARG A 105 -18.62 20.11 5.61
CA ARG A 105 -18.47 21.34 6.40
C ARG A 105 -18.21 22.52 5.46
N PRO A 106 -18.91 23.67 5.67
CA PRO A 106 -18.70 24.85 4.83
C PRO A 106 -17.27 25.40 4.89
N ASP A 107 -16.58 25.19 6.01
CA ASP A 107 -15.19 25.63 6.25
C ASP A 107 -14.13 24.60 5.85
N TYR A 108 -14.52 23.49 5.23
CA TYR A 108 -13.57 22.50 4.72
C TYR A 108 -12.77 23.10 3.54
N PRO A 109 -11.41 23.11 3.62
CA PRO A 109 -10.59 23.78 2.61
C PRO A 109 -10.39 22.98 1.32
N GLY A 110 -10.77 21.68 1.30
CA GLY A 110 -10.67 20.83 0.12
C GLY A 110 -11.80 21.05 -0.87
N ASP A 111 -11.67 20.50 -2.07
CA ASP A 111 -12.72 20.53 -3.08
C ASP A 111 -13.89 19.64 -2.66
N HIS A 112 -15.05 20.28 -2.39
CA HIS A 112 -16.27 19.62 -1.93
C HIS A 112 -16.81 18.61 -2.96
N HIS A 113 -16.59 18.86 -4.26
CA HIS A 113 -17.09 18.01 -5.33
C HIS A 113 -16.31 16.71 -5.52
N THR A 114 -15.19 16.53 -4.82
CA THR A 114 -14.31 15.38 -4.99
C THR A 114 -14.27 14.45 -3.77
N LEU A 115 -15.22 14.58 -2.85
CA LEU A 115 -15.33 13.72 -1.66
C LEU A 115 -16.22 12.50 -1.91
N TRP A 116 -15.65 11.31 -1.71
CA TRP A 116 -16.32 10.04 -1.96
C TRP A 116 -16.19 9.08 -0.77
N LEU A 117 -17.30 8.52 -0.30
CA LEU A 117 -17.30 7.43 0.66
C LEU A 117 -17.26 6.09 -0.09
N ALA A 118 -16.13 5.41 -0.05
CA ALA A 118 -15.93 4.10 -0.63
C ALA A 118 -16.05 3.01 0.44
N GLN A 119 -16.76 1.91 0.18
CA GLN A 119 -16.66 0.73 1.05
C GLN A 119 -15.22 0.18 1.03
N GLY A 120 -14.79 -0.38 2.16
CA GLY A 120 -13.42 -0.83 2.37
C GLY A 120 -12.91 -1.89 1.38
N GLY A 121 -13.81 -2.62 0.73
CA GLY A 121 -13.51 -3.63 -0.30
C GLY A 121 -13.33 -3.10 -1.72
N CYS A 122 -13.67 -1.83 -2.00
CA CYS A 122 -13.40 -1.21 -3.31
C CYS A 122 -11.91 -1.35 -3.66
N SER A 123 -11.59 -1.92 -4.81
CA SER A 123 -10.20 -1.93 -5.27
C SER A 123 -9.78 -0.55 -5.77
N ILE A 124 -8.49 -0.26 -5.73
CA ILE A 124 -7.94 1.00 -6.25
C ILE A 124 -8.30 1.17 -7.74
N ALA A 125 -8.15 0.10 -8.54
CA ALA A 125 -8.57 0.11 -9.95
C ALA A 125 -10.09 0.34 -10.09
N GLY A 126 -10.91 -0.34 -9.26
CA GLY A 126 -12.37 -0.16 -9.29
C GLY A 126 -12.82 1.23 -8.87
N LEU A 127 -12.11 1.88 -7.93
CA LEU A 127 -12.36 3.29 -7.57
C LEU A 127 -12.03 4.21 -8.74
N THR A 128 -10.88 4.03 -9.36
CA THR A 128 -10.47 4.82 -10.53
C THR A 128 -11.52 4.74 -11.65
N GLU A 129 -11.98 3.53 -11.99
CA GLU A 129 -13.02 3.33 -12.99
C GLU A 129 -14.36 4.01 -12.62
N GLN A 130 -14.76 3.96 -11.35
CA GLN A 130 -16.00 4.59 -10.89
C GLN A 130 -15.91 6.11 -10.79
N LEU A 131 -14.72 6.70 -10.68
CA LEU A 131 -14.50 8.15 -10.64
C LEU A 131 -14.45 8.78 -12.06
N LYS A 132 -14.02 8.04 -13.07
CA LYS A 132 -13.88 8.53 -14.47
C LYS A 132 -15.13 9.21 -15.04
N PRO A 133 -16.36 8.66 -14.88
CA PRO A 133 -17.57 9.30 -15.39
C PRO A 133 -17.83 10.72 -14.82
N PHE A 134 -17.21 11.02 -13.69
CA PHE A 134 -17.30 12.33 -13.01
C PHE A 134 -16.14 13.26 -13.35
N GLY A 135 -15.27 12.88 -14.29
CA GLY A 135 -14.07 13.63 -14.62
C GLY A 135 -13.06 13.69 -13.47
N GLN A 136 -13.00 12.64 -12.66
CA GLN A 136 -12.17 12.59 -11.45
C GLN A 136 -11.23 11.38 -11.41
N SER A 137 -10.20 11.46 -10.57
CA SER A 137 -9.20 10.43 -10.37
C SER A 137 -8.73 10.41 -8.91
N LEU A 138 -8.18 9.30 -8.46
CA LEU A 138 -7.37 9.30 -7.25
C LEU A 138 -6.11 10.14 -7.45
N PRO A 139 -5.62 10.83 -6.41
CA PRO A 139 -4.42 11.68 -6.54
C PRO A 139 -3.11 10.89 -6.62
N ALA A 140 -3.10 9.65 -6.15
CA ALA A 140 -1.96 8.73 -6.24
C ALA A 140 -2.43 7.27 -6.23
N CYS A 141 -1.58 6.38 -6.71
CA CYS A 141 -1.79 4.93 -6.65
C CYS A 141 -0.46 4.19 -6.45
N GLY A 142 -0.51 2.90 -6.19
CA GLY A 142 0.66 2.02 -6.22
C GLY A 142 1.10 1.67 -7.63
N ALA A 143 2.18 0.90 -7.75
CA ALA A 143 2.56 0.28 -9.03
C ALA A 143 1.54 -0.77 -9.49
N SER A 144 0.82 -1.37 -8.54
CA SER A 144 -0.28 -2.31 -8.76
C SER A 144 -1.54 -1.78 -8.09
N ASN A 145 -2.72 -1.99 -8.66
CA ASN A 145 -3.98 -1.39 -8.25
C ASN A 145 -5.11 -2.40 -7.94
N GLY A 146 -4.75 -3.67 -7.76
CA GLY A 146 -5.69 -4.73 -7.35
C GLY A 146 -5.96 -4.78 -5.84
N GLN A 147 -5.31 -3.95 -5.02
CA GLN A 147 -5.54 -3.85 -3.58
C GLN A 147 -6.91 -3.23 -3.31
N SER A 148 -7.59 -3.67 -2.23
CA SER A 148 -8.72 -2.92 -1.70
C SER A 148 -8.25 -1.64 -1.01
N ILE A 149 -9.09 -0.59 -1.01
CA ILE A 149 -8.75 0.70 -0.37
C ILE A 149 -8.41 0.51 1.11
N ALA A 150 -9.20 -0.27 1.87
CA ALA A 150 -8.91 -0.54 3.27
C ALA A 150 -7.57 -1.28 3.46
N GLY A 151 -7.26 -2.25 2.60
CA GLY A 151 -5.98 -2.98 2.64
C GLY A 151 -4.79 -2.09 2.25
N ALA A 152 -4.96 -1.24 1.24
CA ALA A 152 -3.93 -0.32 0.77
C ALA A 152 -3.51 0.68 1.85
N ILE A 153 -4.49 1.34 2.50
CA ILE A 153 -4.21 2.28 3.60
C ILE A 153 -3.65 1.57 4.83
N ALA A 154 -4.17 0.38 5.18
CA ALA A 154 -3.76 -0.36 6.38
C ALA A 154 -2.29 -0.80 6.36
N THR A 155 -1.64 -0.83 5.20
CA THR A 155 -0.22 -1.20 5.04
C THR A 155 0.64 -0.09 4.43
N GLY A 156 0.06 1.10 4.19
CA GLY A 156 0.78 2.27 3.67
C GLY A 156 1.18 2.14 2.19
N THR A 157 0.30 1.60 1.34
CA THR A 157 0.57 1.49 -0.11
C THR A 157 0.91 2.85 -0.71
N HIS A 158 1.98 2.90 -1.48
CA HIS A 158 2.51 4.10 -2.10
C HIS A 158 2.93 3.86 -3.56
N GLY A 159 3.10 4.94 -4.30
CA GLY A 159 3.75 4.96 -5.61
C GLY A 159 5.09 5.71 -5.56
N SER A 160 5.27 6.65 -6.46
CA SER A 160 6.40 7.61 -6.45
C SER A 160 5.91 9.02 -6.76
N ALA A 161 4.74 9.38 -6.23
CA ALA A 161 4.18 10.71 -6.37
C ALA A 161 4.90 11.67 -5.42
N VAL A 162 5.90 12.39 -5.95
CA VAL A 162 6.88 13.19 -5.16
C VAL A 162 6.25 14.33 -4.35
N ARG A 163 4.99 14.69 -4.65
CA ARG A 163 4.26 15.75 -3.95
C ARG A 163 3.04 15.25 -3.19
N PHE A 164 2.73 13.95 -3.25
CA PHE A 164 1.44 13.48 -2.75
C PHE A 164 1.55 12.42 -1.62
N GLY A 165 2.52 11.57 -1.64
CA GLY A 165 2.68 10.51 -0.64
C GLY A 165 1.94 9.20 -0.99
N GLY A 166 1.58 8.43 0.03
CA GLY A 166 0.85 7.18 -0.12
C GLY A 166 -0.66 7.37 -0.26
N ILE A 167 -1.38 6.28 -0.50
CA ILE A 167 -2.84 6.29 -0.69
C ILE A 167 -3.56 6.82 0.57
N GLN A 168 -3.03 6.56 1.76
CA GLN A 168 -3.59 7.04 3.03
C GLN A 168 -3.65 8.57 3.12
N GLU A 169 -2.85 9.30 2.36
CA GLU A 169 -2.87 10.77 2.36
C GLU A 169 -4.14 11.36 1.71
N ALA A 170 -4.87 10.55 0.93
CA ALA A 170 -6.16 10.93 0.37
C ALA A 170 -7.34 10.74 1.34
N VAL A 171 -7.14 10.10 2.48
CA VAL A 171 -8.22 9.75 3.41
C VAL A 171 -8.62 10.95 4.25
N ARG A 172 -9.95 11.15 4.41
CA ARG A 172 -10.54 12.23 5.20
C ARG A 172 -11.45 11.73 6.31
N GLY A 173 -11.72 10.43 6.38
CA GLY A 173 -12.52 9.80 7.43
C GLY A 173 -12.61 8.30 7.25
N LEU A 174 -12.87 7.58 8.36
CA LEU A 174 -12.99 6.13 8.40
C LEU A 174 -14.27 5.75 9.15
N HIS A 175 -15.13 4.94 8.51
CA HIS A 175 -16.23 4.28 9.18
C HIS A 175 -15.78 2.91 9.66
N LEU A 176 -15.68 2.74 10.97
CA LEU A 176 -15.13 1.55 11.62
C LEU A 176 -16.23 0.80 12.37
N VAL A 177 -16.28 -0.53 12.24
CA VAL A 177 -17.05 -1.41 13.13
C VAL A 177 -16.09 -1.87 14.23
N VAL A 178 -16.28 -1.34 15.42
CA VAL A 178 -15.34 -1.47 16.55
C VAL A 178 -15.85 -2.37 17.69
N SER A 179 -17.13 -2.76 17.66
CA SER A 179 -17.69 -3.76 18.55
C SER A 179 -18.97 -4.36 17.95
N PRO A 180 -19.56 -5.40 18.54
CA PRO A 180 -20.86 -5.94 18.10
C PRO A 180 -22.01 -4.92 18.13
N THR A 181 -21.87 -3.85 18.90
CA THR A 181 -22.93 -2.84 19.09
C THR A 181 -22.49 -1.42 18.74
N ARG A 182 -21.18 -1.18 18.48
CA ARG A 182 -20.63 0.15 18.29
C ARG A 182 -19.95 0.28 16.94
N THR A 183 -20.25 1.36 16.23
CA THR A 183 -19.52 1.84 15.05
C THR A 183 -19.07 3.25 15.26
N VAL A 184 -17.98 3.63 14.64
CA VAL A 184 -17.32 4.93 14.79
C VAL A 184 -17.14 5.58 13.43
N TRP A 185 -17.56 6.83 13.30
CA TRP A 185 -17.11 7.72 12.25
C TRP A 185 -15.89 8.50 12.76
N LEU A 186 -14.70 8.03 12.39
CA LEU A 186 -13.43 8.57 12.84
C LEU A 186 -12.90 9.58 11.80
N VAL A 187 -12.70 10.82 12.24
CA VAL A 187 -12.18 11.91 11.41
C VAL A 187 -11.06 12.65 12.14
N PRO A 188 -10.13 13.29 11.42
CA PRO A 188 -9.13 14.14 12.06
C PRO A 188 -9.83 15.31 12.77
N ALA A 189 -9.29 15.78 13.87
CA ALA A 189 -9.75 16.99 14.56
C ALA A 189 -9.46 18.23 13.70
N THR A 190 -8.30 18.24 13.05
CA THR A 190 -7.85 19.32 12.17
C THR A 190 -8.30 19.05 10.73
N GLY A 191 -9.03 20.00 10.13
CA GLY A 191 -9.48 19.89 8.73
C GLY A 191 -10.54 18.81 8.49
N THR A 192 -11.44 18.59 9.48
CA THR A 192 -12.58 17.68 9.34
C THR A 192 -13.43 18.04 8.12
N ALA A 193 -13.66 17.07 7.22
CA ALA A 193 -14.40 17.30 5.99
C ALA A 193 -15.93 17.25 6.17
N THR A 194 -16.43 16.43 7.09
CA THR A 194 -17.86 16.16 7.21
C THR A 194 -18.51 16.90 8.38
N THR A 195 -19.80 17.23 8.23
CA THR A 195 -20.63 17.72 9.33
C THR A 195 -20.88 16.63 10.37
N ASP A 196 -21.28 17.01 11.58
CA ASP A 196 -21.60 16.06 12.67
C ASP A 196 -22.77 15.14 12.28
N GLY A 197 -23.81 15.70 11.65
CA GLY A 197 -24.95 14.94 11.16
C GLY A 197 -24.61 13.87 10.12
N PHE A 198 -23.40 13.85 9.56
CA PHE A 198 -22.97 12.75 8.69
C PHE A 198 -22.73 11.45 9.48
N ALA A 199 -22.21 11.53 10.69
CA ALA A 199 -22.06 10.38 11.58
C ALA A 199 -23.46 9.77 11.90
N ASP A 200 -24.45 10.60 12.16
CA ASP A 200 -25.83 10.16 12.40
C ASP A 200 -26.42 9.44 11.18
N GLN A 201 -26.14 9.97 9.96
CA GLN A 201 -26.57 9.31 8.72
C GLN A 201 -25.96 7.90 8.58
N LEU A 202 -24.74 7.70 9.04
CA LEU A 202 -24.06 6.39 9.05
C LEU A 202 -24.56 5.48 10.19
N GLY A 203 -25.21 6.04 11.22
CA GLY A 203 -25.54 5.36 12.46
C GLY A 203 -24.30 5.06 13.29
N ALA A 204 -23.35 5.97 13.31
CA ALA A 204 -22.04 5.83 13.94
C ALA A 204 -21.79 6.93 14.98
N GLU A 205 -21.02 6.61 16.02
CA GLU A 205 -20.51 7.59 16.96
C GLU A 205 -19.44 8.46 16.27
N LEU A 206 -19.57 9.76 16.39
CA LEU A 206 -18.56 10.69 15.88
C LEU A 206 -17.34 10.76 16.82
N VAL A 207 -16.16 10.48 16.25
CA VAL A 207 -14.87 10.65 16.96
C VAL A 207 -13.98 11.57 16.14
N ARG A 208 -13.69 12.76 16.68
CA ARG A 208 -12.73 13.72 16.12
C ARG A 208 -11.45 13.69 16.95
N ASP A 209 -10.40 13.10 16.36
CA ASP A 209 -9.16 12.90 17.10
C ASP A 209 -8.03 12.57 16.11
N ASP A 210 -7.01 13.42 16.05
CA ASP A 210 -5.90 13.28 15.13
C ASP A 210 -5.03 12.05 15.47
N GLU A 211 -4.80 11.75 16.76
CA GLU A 211 -3.99 10.60 17.16
C GLU A 211 -4.66 9.28 16.78
N ARG A 212 -5.95 9.14 17.09
CA ARG A 212 -6.73 7.94 16.72
C ARG A 212 -6.87 7.80 15.23
N PHE A 213 -7.09 8.91 14.51
CA PHE A 213 -7.19 8.91 13.06
C PHE A 213 -5.88 8.47 12.41
N ASN A 214 -4.76 9.09 12.81
CA ASN A 214 -3.43 8.76 12.28
C ASN A 214 -3.01 7.31 12.62
N ALA A 215 -3.41 6.79 13.77
CA ALA A 215 -3.17 5.39 14.12
C ALA A 215 -4.02 4.42 13.29
N ALA A 216 -5.25 4.79 12.95
CA ALA A 216 -6.16 3.96 12.17
C ALA A 216 -5.82 3.89 10.67
N LEU A 217 -5.06 4.87 10.13
CA LEU A 217 -4.62 4.87 8.72
C LEU A 217 -3.73 3.66 8.42
N VAL A 218 -2.66 3.44 9.21
CA VAL A 218 -1.78 2.27 9.07
C VAL A 218 -2.00 1.37 10.29
N SER A 219 -3.06 0.59 10.24
CA SER A 219 -3.59 -0.16 11.36
C SER A 219 -3.46 -1.67 11.26
N PHE A 220 -3.01 -2.19 10.12
CA PHE A 220 -2.94 -3.65 9.87
C PHE A 220 -4.30 -4.35 10.09
N GLY A 221 -5.42 -3.60 10.11
CA GLY A 221 -6.74 -4.10 10.46
C GLY A 221 -6.93 -4.42 11.95
N ALA A 222 -6.15 -3.79 12.84
CA ALA A 222 -6.22 -4.00 14.29
C ALA A 222 -7.11 -2.99 15.01
N THR A 223 -7.67 -2.00 14.32
CA THR A 223 -8.55 -0.95 14.88
C THR A 223 -10.04 -1.17 14.60
N GLY A 224 -10.42 -2.38 14.18
CA GLY A 224 -11.78 -2.73 13.79
C GLY A 224 -11.92 -3.04 12.30
N PHE A 225 -13.13 -3.40 11.86
CA PHE A 225 -13.41 -3.52 10.43
C PHE A 225 -13.56 -2.13 9.79
N VAL A 226 -12.80 -1.86 8.74
CA VAL A 226 -12.96 -0.67 7.91
C VAL A 226 -14.12 -0.91 6.94
N GLN A 227 -15.31 -0.42 7.31
CA GLN A 227 -16.51 -0.49 6.50
C GLN A 227 -16.52 0.55 5.38
N GLY A 228 -16.06 1.76 5.68
CA GLY A 228 -16.01 2.85 4.71
C GLY A 228 -14.80 3.74 4.89
N VAL A 229 -14.33 4.28 3.78
CA VAL A 229 -13.20 5.21 3.69
C VAL A 229 -13.68 6.45 2.93
N LEU A 230 -13.64 7.60 3.56
CA LEU A 230 -13.85 8.88 2.88
C LEU A 230 -12.55 9.28 2.19
N VAL A 231 -12.57 9.30 0.87
CA VAL A 231 -11.41 9.69 0.06
C VAL A 231 -11.63 11.04 -0.59
N GLN A 232 -10.58 11.85 -0.61
CA GLN A 232 -10.52 13.07 -1.42
C GLN A 232 -9.93 12.68 -2.79
N ALA A 233 -10.76 12.65 -3.81
CA ALA A 233 -10.33 12.56 -5.20
C ALA A 233 -9.80 13.92 -5.68
N ARG A 234 -9.38 14.00 -6.92
CA ARG A 234 -9.03 15.26 -7.61
C ARG A 234 -9.64 15.25 -9.03
N GLN A 235 -9.65 16.40 -9.69
CA GLN A 235 -9.98 16.46 -11.12
C GLN A 235 -9.07 15.51 -11.92
N ALA A 236 -9.63 14.86 -12.92
CA ALA A 236 -8.89 13.96 -13.80
C ALA A 236 -7.70 14.70 -14.43
N PHE A 237 -6.58 14.02 -14.49
CA PHE A 237 -5.32 14.55 -15.02
C PHE A 237 -4.62 13.52 -15.89
N THR A 238 -3.69 13.98 -16.68
CA THR A 238 -2.85 13.13 -17.51
C THR A 238 -1.39 13.28 -17.13
N LEU A 239 -0.62 12.24 -17.35
CA LEU A 239 0.80 12.18 -17.03
C LEU A 239 1.60 11.97 -18.32
N ARG A 240 2.53 12.88 -18.58
CA ARG A 240 3.52 12.76 -19.64
C ARG A 240 4.77 12.11 -19.09
N SER A 241 5.09 10.91 -19.55
CA SER A 241 6.16 10.05 -19.05
C SER A 241 7.36 10.01 -19.97
N TYR A 242 8.53 10.10 -19.36
CA TYR A 242 9.84 10.02 -20.04
C TYR A 242 10.72 9.04 -19.28
N ARG A 243 11.46 8.19 -20.00
CA ARG A 243 12.44 7.27 -19.43
C ARG A 243 13.70 7.24 -20.25
N ARG A 244 14.85 7.32 -19.55
CA ARG A 244 16.18 7.15 -20.13
C ARG A 244 17.11 6.50 -19.12
N ARG A 245 18.14 5.88 -19.67
CA ARG A 245 19.29 5.47 -18.86
C ARG A 245 20.20 6.67 -18.66
N LEU A 246 20.52 6.99 -17.39
CA LEU A 246 21.40 8.08 -16.97
C LEU A 246 22.66 7.51 -16.28
N PRO A 247 23.80 8.21 -16.30
CA PRO A 247 24.98 7.81 -15.54
C PRO A 247 24.69 7.70 -14.04
N TYR A 248 25.28 6.70 -13.39
CA TYR A 248 25.24 6.56 -11.92
C TYR A 248 26.55 7.10 -11.33
N ASP A 249 26.81 8.39 -11.55
CA ASP A 249 28.00 9.11 -11.13
C ASP A 249 27.76 9.93 -9.85
N ASP A 250 28.82 10.61 -9.37
CA ASP A 250 28.75 11.40 -8.14
C ASP A 250 27.75 12.56 -8.25
N ALA A 251 27.58 13.15 -9.41
CA ALA A 251 26.62 14.24 -9.63
C ALA A 251 25.17 13.70 -9.48
N PHE A 252 24.89 12.54 -10.05
CA PHE A 252 23.60 11.85 -9.86
C PHE A 252 23.37 11.52 -8.38
N LYS A 253 24.35 10.92 -7.73
CA LYS A 253 24.27 10.52 -6.32
C LYS A 253 24.03 11.72 -5.39
N GLN A 254 24.74 12.82 -5.62
CA GLN A 254 24.57 14.06 -4.87
C GLN A 254 23.16 14.66 -5.06
N ALA A 255 22.66 14.71 -6.28
CA ALA A 255 21.33 15.24 -6.59
C ALA A 255 20.21 14.42 -5.92
N ILE A 256 20.31 13.07 -5.94
CA ILE A 256 19.37 12.18 -5.25
C ILE A 256 19.43 12.40 -3.73
N GLY A 257 20.60 12.52 -3.14
CA GLY A 257 20.76 12.76 -1.70
C GLY A 257 20.17 14.11 -1.24
N ALA A 258 20.32 15.15 -2.05
CA ALA A 258 19.75 16.45 -1.78
C ALA A 258 18.22 16.46 -1.95
N MET A 259 17.71 15.65 -2.90
CA MET A 259 16.31 15.56 -3.29
C MET A 259 15.67 16.95 -3.54
N ASP A 260 16.46 17.85 -4.14
CA ASP A 260 15.93 19.09 -4.69
C ASP A 260 15.30 18.79 -6.05
N LEU A 261 13.97 18.92 -6.14
CA LEU A 261 13.21 18.54 -7.33
C LEU A 261 13.68 19.32 -8.59
N ALA A 262 14.17 20.55 -8.42
CA ALA A 262 14.65 21.37 -9.52
C ALA A 262 16.04 20.91 -10.05
N ALA A 263 16.82 20.23 -9.20
CA ALA A 263 18.17 19.76 -9.53
C ALA A 263 18.22 18.25 -9.83
N LEU A 264 17.07 17.54 -9.77
CA LEU A 264 17.05 16.12 -10.07
C LEU A 264 17.46 15.83 -11.52
N PRO A 265 18.31 14.82 -11.75
CA PRO A 265 18.64 14.38 -13.10
C PRO A 265 17.38 13.81 -13.79
N VAL A 266 16.95 14.45 -14.87
CA VAL A 266 15.80 14.02 -15.66
C VAL A 266 16.21 13.71 -17.10
N PRO A 267 15.49 12.83 -17.82
CA PRO A 267 15.71 12.59 -19.24
C PRO A 267 15.72 13.89 -20.06
N GLY A 268 16.67 14.05 -20.98
CA GLY A 268 16.86 15.28 -21.75
C GLY A 268 15.58 15.93 -22.31
N PRO A 269 14.66 15.15 -22.95
CA PRO A 269 13.38 15.69 -23.45
C PRO A 269 12.46 16.28 -22.36
N ALA A 270 12.63 15.86 -21.10
CA ALA A 270 11.83 16.34 -19.96
C ALA A 270 12.42 17.59 -19.28
N GLN A 271 13.65 17.99 -19.61
CA GLN A 271 14.33 19.14 -18.98
C GLN A 271 13.62 20.48 -19.24
N ALA A 272 12.84 20.58 -20.32
CA ALA A 272 12.08 21.78 -20.64
C ALA A 272 10.71 21.87 -19.92
N LEU A 273 10.33 20.84 -19.14
CA LEU A 273 9.05 20.80 -18.44
C LEU A 273 9.17 21.47 -17.05
N PRO A 274 8.11 22.18 -16.60
CA PRO A 274 8.11 22.85 -15.30
C PRO A 274 8.28 21.85 -14.16
N VAL A 275 9.17 22.15 -13.22
CA VAL A 275 9.42 21.29 -12.05
C VAL A 275 8.21 21.18 -11.12
N GLU A 276 7.37 22.19 -11.08
CA GLU A 276 6.10 22.23 -10.32
C GLU A 276 5.12 21.15 -10.77
N ASP A 277 5.19 20.72 -12.03
CA ASP A 277 4.37 19.68 -12.61
C ASP A 277 4.98 18.28 -12.47
N LEU A 278 6.20 18.17 -11.92
CA LEU A 278 6.83 16.87 -11.65
C LEU A 278 5.98 16.10 -10.63
N TYR A 279 5.34 15.04 -11.13
CA TYR A 279 4.45 14.16 -10.37
C TYR A 279 5.18 12.91 -9.86
N HIS A 280 5.96 12.26 -10.72
CA HIS A 280 6.58 10.97 -10.42
C HIS A 280 8.09 11.02 -10.75
N TYR A 281 8.88 10.48 -9.84
CA TYR A 281 10.30 10.25 -10.04
C TYR A 281 10.68 8.87 -9.52
N SER A 282 11.22 8.01 -10.36
CA SER A 282 11.70 6.69 -9.93
C SER A 282 12.97 6.29 -10.66
N VAL A 283 13.77 5.47 -9.99
CA VAL A 283 15.05 4.96 -10.50
C VAL A 283 15.05 3.45 -10.40
N VAL A 284 15.41 2.76 -11.47
CA VAL A 284 15.62 1.30 -11.46
C VAL A 284 17.09 1.00 -11.72
N VAL A 285 17.67 0.13 -10.90
CA VAL A 285 19.08 -0.21 -10.90
C VAL A 285 19.24 -1.70 -11.19
N ASP A 286 20.12 -2.01 -12.14
CA ASP A 286 20.67 -3.35 -12.30
C ASP A 286 21.83 -3.50 -11.29
N PRO A 287 21.67 -4.31 -10.20
CA PRO A 287 22.69 -4.40 -9.17
C PRO A 287 23.97 -5.11 -9.60
N PHE A 288 23.99 -5.69 -10.81
CA PHE A 288 25.17 -6.34 -11.39
C PHE A 288 26.00 -5.42 -12.27
N HIS A 289 25.37 -4.36 -12.79
CA HIS A 289 26.01 -3.44 -13.73
C HIS A 289 25.65 -1.97 -13.44
N PRO A 290 25.81 -1.47 -12.20
CA PRO A 290 25.50 -0.08 -11.87
C PRO A 290 26.37 0.91 -12.65
N GLU A 291 27.60 0.53 -13.04
CA GLU A 291 28.52 1.32 -13.86
C GLU A 291 27.98 1.61 -15.27
N GLN A 292 27.04 0.80 -15.75
CA GLN A 292 26.38 1.07 -17.03
C GLN A 292 25.30 2.15 -16.90
N GLY A 293 24.99 2.63 -15.70
CA GLY A 293 23.98 3.64 -15.40
C GLY A 293 22.65 3.07 -14.92
N VAL A 294 21.75 3.96 -14.54
CA VAL A 294 20.44 3.69 -13.93
C VAL A 294 19.30 4.17 -14.83
N PHE A 295 18.15 3.50 -14.76
CA PHE A 295 16.97 3.89 -15.54
C PHE A 295 16.10 4.85 -14.74
N VAL A 296 16.05 6.11 -15.18
CA VAL A 296 15.23 7.15 -14.57
C VAL A 296 13.91 7.29 -15.33
N THR A 297 12.81 7.18 -14.60
CA THR A 297 11.47 7.47 -15.12
C THR A 297 10.91 8.69 -14.41
N VAL A 298 10.49 9.69 -15.19
CA VAL A 298 9.77 10.86 -14.70
C VAL A 298 8.40 10.96 -15.35
N MET A 299 7.42 11.50 -14.62
CA MET A 299 6.11 11.82 -15.16
C MET A 299 5.72 13.22 -14.69
N TYR A 300 5.15 13.99 -15.60
CA TYR A 300 4.68 15.35 -15.35
C TYR A 300 3.17 15.41 -15.50
N ASP A 301 2.51 16.07 -14.55
CA ASP A 301 1.07 16.36 -14.57
C ASP A 301 0.78 17.44 -15.62
N GLN A 302 0.64 17.02 -16.86
CA GLN A 302 0.41 17.91 -17.99
C GLN A 302 -0.50 17.26 -19.05
N PRO A 303 -1.24 18.07 -19.83
CA PRO A 303 -2.03 17.58 -20.96
C PRO A 303 -1.17 16.85 -22.00
N CYS A 304 -1.74 15.83 -22.62
CA CYS A 304 -1.09 15.11 -23.71
C CYS A 304 -0.87 16.05 -24.90
N GLY A 305 0.37 16.06 -25.42
CA GLY A 305 0.75 16.86 -26.59
C GLY A 305 0.44 16.16 -27.92
N PRO A 306 0.47 16.91 -29.04
CA PRO A 306 0.43 16.32 -30.38
C PRO A 306 1.59 15.33 -30.55
N GLY A 307 1.29 14.08 -30.91
CA GLY A 307 2.31 13.05 -31.10
C GLY A 307 2.68 12.25 -29.85
N SER A 308 2.09 12.54 -28.67
CA SER A 308 2.22 11.68 -27.48
C SER A 308 1.70 10.27 -27.82
N THR A 309 2.43 9.25 -27.32
CA THR A 309 2.02 7.84 -27.45
C THR A 309 1.29 7.38 -26.20
N ARG A 310 0.33 6.47 -26.31
CA ARG A 310 -0.34 5.91 -25.13
C ARG A 310 0.58 4.95 -24.38
N PRO A 311 0.54 4.93 -23.06
CA PRO A 311 1.11 3.85 -22.27
C PRO A 311 0.45 2.52 -22.66
N ASN A 312 1.19 1.44 -22.58
CA ASN A 312 0.64 0.08 -22.73
C ASN A 312 1.07 -0.74 -21.49
N PRO A 313 0.46 -0.50 -20.34
CA PRO A 313 0.76 -1.27 -19.15
C PRO A 313 0.12 -2.65 -19.27
N GLY A 314 0.89 -3.69 -19.06
CA GLY A 314 0.32 -5.04 -18.90
C GLY A 314 -0.61 -5.10 -17.68
N GLY A 315 -1.62 -5.96 -17.72
CA GLY A 315 -2.51 -6.21 -16.57
C GLY A 315 -1.84 -6.97 -15.40
N VAL A 316 -0.61 -7.43 -15.59
CA VAL A 316 0.19 -8.19 -14.62
C VAL A 316 1.27 -7.28 -14.03
N ALA A 317 1.54 -7.42 -12.74
CA ALA A 317 2.58 -6.66 -12.07
C ALA A 317 3.95 -6.89 -12.73
N PRO A 318 4.77 -5.85 -12.93
CA PRO A 318 6.06 -5.96 -13.60
C PRO A 318 6.95 -7.03 -12.94
N GLY A 319 7.56 -7.88 -13.76
CA GLY A 319 8.48 -8.94 -13.30
C GLY A 319 7.82 -10.22 -12.79
N ASP A 320 6.58 -10.22 -12.33
CA ASP A 320 5.93 -11.36 -11.68
C ASP A 320 5.85 -12.61 -12.57
N GLU A 321 5.59 -12.42 -13.87
CA GLU A 321 5.47 -13.55 -14.79
C GLU A 321 6.79 -14.31 -14.97
N LEU A 322 7.90 -13.58 -15.04
CA LEU A 322 9.24 -14.16 -15.19
C LEU A 322 9.74 -14.75 -13.87
N TYR A 323 9.53 -14.05 -12.76
CA TYR A 323 9.95 -14.52 -11.44
C TYR A 323 9.30 -15.84 -11.04
N GLY A 324 8.01 -16.01 -11.34
CA GLY A 324 7.31 -17.26 -11.01
C GLY A 324 7.83 -18.48 -11.75
N LYS A 325 8.31 -18.31 -12.98
CA LYS A 325 8.83 -19.40 -13.83
C LYS A 325 10.29 -19.73 -13.54
N LEU A 326 11.08 -18.76 -13.12
CA LEU A 326 12.54 -18.89 -13.01
C LEU A 326 13.05 -19.09 -11.59
N GLY A 327 12.27 -18.83 -10.54
CA GLY A 327 12.76 -18.81 -9.16
C GLY A 327 13.49 -20.08 -8.74
N ALA A 328 12.92 -21.26 -8.98
CA ALA A 328 13.56 -22.53 -8.64
C ALA A 328 14.80 -22.81 -9.51
N LEU A 329 14.78 -22.42 -10.79
CA LEU A 329 15.91 -22.60 -11.68
C LEU A 329 17.09 -21.70 -11.28
N LEU A 330 16.83 -20.47 -10.87
CA LEU A 330 17.86 -19.52 -10.44
C LEU A 330 18.54 -19.95 -9.12
N ASP A 331 17.82 -20.64 -8.24
CA ASP A 331 18.44 -21.25 -7.03
C ASP A 331 19.42 -22.37 -7.39
N LEU A 332 19.13 -23.15 -8.45
CA LEU A 332 19.97 -24.28 -8.89
C LEU A 332 21.17 -23.82 -9.74
N LEU A 333 21.00 -22.77 -10.54
CA LEU A 333 22.01 -22.28 -11.50
C LEU A 333 22.38 -20.80 -11.22
N PRO A 334 23.08 -20.52 -10.11
CA PRO A 334 23.38 -19.15 -9.71
C PRO A 334 24.21 -18.37 -10.74
N GLY A 335 25.03 -19.04 -11.53
CA GLY A 335 25.85 -18.39 -12.57
C GLY A 335 25.05 -17.68 -13.67
N VAL A 336 23.78 -18.01 -13.88
CA VAL A 336 22.93 -17.34 -14.88
C VAL A 336 22.20 -16.11 -14.32
N ILE A 337 22.19 -15.90 -13.00
CA ILE A 337 21.44 -14.84 -12.34
C ILE A 337 21.81 -13.45 -12.89
N PRO A 338 23.09 -13.06 -13.00
CA PRO A 338 23.45 -11.72 -13.50
C PRO A 338 22.87 -11.45 -14.88
N ALA A 339 23.03 -12.38 -15.81
CA ALA A 339 22.50 -12.24 -17.17
C ALA A 339 20.97 -12.20 -17.20
N ALA A 340 20.30 -13.01 -16.38
CA ALA A 340 18.83 -13.05 -16.29
C ALA A 340 18.26 -11.74 -15.76
N VAL A 341 18.84 -11.21 -14.65
CA VAL A 341 18.41 -9.94 -14.05
C VAL A 341 18.66 -8.79 -15.02
N SER A 342 19.85 -8.69 -15.62
CA SER A 342 20.18 -7.63 -16.58
C SER A 342 19.27 -7.67 -17.82
N THR A 343 18.92 -8.86 -18.30
CA THR A 343 17.97 -9.03 -19.42
C THR A 343 16.58 -8.56 -19.03
N LEU A 344 16.13 -8.91 -17.82
CA LEU A 344 14.83 -8.48 -17.32
C LEU A 344 14.77 -6.96 -17.17
N VAL A 345 15.76 -6.34 -16.52
CA VAL A 345 15.82 -4.89 -16.35
C VAL A 345 15.81 -4.17 -17.70
N LYS A 346 16.64 -4.60 -18.65
CA LYS A 346 16.66 -4.01 -20.01
C LYS A 346 15.35 -4.23 -20.77
N GLY A 347 14.68 -5.36 -20.56
CA GLY A 347 13.39 -5.69 -21.19
C GLY A 347 12.25 -4.80 -20.68
N ASP A 348 12.19 -4.60 -19.36
CA ASP A 348 11.15 -3.81 -18.69
C ASP A 348 11.41 -2.30 -18.80
N GLN A 349 12.69 -1.89 -18.73
CA GLN A 349 13.07 -0.48 -18.64
C GLN A 349 13.42 0.14 -20.00
N LYS A 350 12.66 -0.22 -21.05
CA LYS A 350 12.86 0.39 -22.37
C LYS A 350 12.69 1.89 -22.34
N ASP A 351 13.62 2.59 -22.98
CA ASP A 351 13.55 4.03 -23.18
C ASP A 351 12.24 4.45 -23.86
N HIS A 352 11.69 5.56 -23.44
CA HIS A 352 10.56 6.18 -24.11
C HIS A 352 10.55 7.69 -23.93
N THR A 353 9.86 8.36 -24.85
CA THR A 353 9.66 9.79 -24.84
C THR A 353 8.18 10.08 -24.98
N ASP A 354 7.66 10.94 -24.08
CA ASP A 354 6.29 11.47 -24.14
C ASP A 354 5.21 10.39 -24.30
N ARG A 355 5.23 9.38 -23.42
CA ARG A 355 4.05 8.53 -23.24
C ARG A 355 3.06 9.26 -22.37
N CYS A 356 1.84 9.45 -22.86
CA CYS A 356 0.83 10.23 -22.14
C CYS A 356 -0.47 9.48 -21.98
N GLY A 357 -1.03 9.54 -20.77
CA GLY A 357 -2.29 8.93 -20.40
C GLY A 357 -2.72 9.30 -18.98
N ALA A 358 -3.89 8.83 -18.58
CA ALA A 358 -4.38 8.96 -17.21
C ALA A 358 -3.52 8.11 -16.24
N LEU A 359 -3.72 8.31 -14.95
CA LEU A 359 -2.97 7.59 -13.91
C LEU A 359 -3.03 6.07 -14.09
N ASP A 360 -4.20 5.52 -14.38
CA ASP A 360 -4.42 4.10 -14.60
C ASP A 360 -3.94 3.59 -15.96
N ASP A 361 -3.75 4.46 -16.96
CA ASP A 361 -3.06 4.09 -18.20
C ASP A 361 -1.58 3.76 -17.95
N HIS A 362 -0.98 4.36 -16.93
CA HIS A 362 0.41 4.09 -16.53
C HIS A 362 0.54 2.95 -15.51
N PHE A 363 -0.46 2.76 -14.63
CA PHE A 363 -0.42 1.83 -13.50
C PHE A 363 -1.63 0.90 -13.49
N ALA A 364 -1.78 0.06 -14.51
CA ALA A 364 -2.95 -0.80 -14.70
C ALA A 364 -2.82 -2.21 -14.11
N ALA A 365 -1.69 -2.57 -13.49
CA ALA A 365 -1.49 -3.92 -13.00
C ALA A 365 -2.47 -4.27 -11.85
N THR A 366 -3.32 -5.27 -12.08
CA THR A 366 -4.32 -5.77 -11.13
C THR A 366 -4.13 -7.24 -10.79
N GLU A 367 -3.15 -7.91 -11.42
CA GLU A 367 -2.87 -9.33 -11.24
C GLU A 367 -1.39 -9.59 -11.02
N THR A 368 -1.09 -10.72 -10.38
CA THR A 368 0.25 -11.25 -10.18
C THR A 368 0.35 -12.63 -10.80
N ARG A 369 1.53 -13.04 -11.23
CA ARG A 369 1.80 -14.40 -11.72
C ARG A 369 3.06 -14.95 -11.08
N GLY A 370 2.90 -16.10 -10.39
CA GLY A 370 4.01 -16.83 -9.79
C GLY A 370 4.39 -16.38 -8.38
N LYS A 371 5.45 -17.01 -7.87
CA LYS A 371 5.96 -16.78 -6.50
C LYS A 371 6.97 -15.64 -6.52
N ALA A 372 6.52 -14.45 -6.13
CA ALA A 372 7.38 -13.27 -6.00
C ALA A 372 7.53 -12.84 -4.54
N ALA A 373 8.67 -12.28 -4.20
CA ALA A 373 8.92 -11.66 -2.92
C ALA A 373 9.54 -10.28 -3.11
N GLY A 374 9.16 -9.35 -2.27
CA GLY A 374 9.73 -8.00 -2.27
C GLY A 374 9.84 -7.45 -0.86
N VAL A 375 10.83 -6.61 -0.66
CA VAL A 375 11.03 -5.75 0.52
C VAL A 375 10.99 -4.31 0.04
N GLY A 376 10.36 -3.43 0.79
CA GLY A 376 10.47 -1.98 0.58
C GLY A 376 11.16 -1.36 1.80
N VAL A 377 12.36 -0.86 1.63
CA VAL A 377 13.13 -0.16 2.67
C VAL A 377 12.94 1.33 2.50
N SER A 378 12.33 2.00 3.47
CA SER A 378 12.24 3.46 3.48
C SER A 378 13.36 4.07 4.30
N VAL A 379 14.00 5.08 3.74
CA VAL A 379 15.06 5.89 4.38
C VAL A 379 14.82 7.37 4.10
N ALA A 380 15.47 8.24 4.85
CA ALA A 380 15.55 9.65 4.45
C ALA A 380 16.23 9.76 3.07
N ALA A 381 15.81 10.71 2.24
CA ALA A 381 16.40 10.89 0.91
C ALA A 381 17.91 11.11 0.98
N SER A 382 18.40 11.77 2.04
CA SER A 382 19.85 11.97 2.31
C SER A 382 20.65 10.67 2.50
N ASP A 383 19.98 9.60 2.98
CA ASP A 383 20.60 8.28 3.16
C ASP A 383 20.34 7.32 2.00
N ALA A 384 19.57 7.75 0.99
CA ALA A 384 19.09 6.89 -0.09
C ALA A 384 20.25 6.24 -0.88
N ILE A 385 21.25 7.02 -1.25
CA ILE A 385 22.42 6.51 -2.01
C ILE A 385 23.27 5.59 -1.14
N ARG A 386 23.52 5.98 0.13
CA ARG A 386 24.28 5.15 1.06
C ARG A 386 23.61 3.79 1.27
N ALA A 387 22.28 3.75 1.40
CA ALA A 387 21.52 2.51 1.52
C ALA A 387 21.54 1.69 0.22
N LEU A 388 21.40 2.34 -0.94
CA LEU A 388 21.43 1.67 -2.24
C LEU A 388 22.81 1.07 -2.54
N ASP A 389 23.89 1.86 -2.37
CA ASP A 389 25.27 1.39 -2.58
C ASP A 389 25.59 0.20 -1.66
N MET A 390 25.18 0.25 -0.38
CA MET A 390 25.30 -0.88 0.55
C MET A 390 24.60 -2.15 0.03
N MET A 391 23.41 -2.04 -0.56
CA MET A 391 22.69 -3.18 -1.13
C MET A 391 23.42 -3.73 -2.37
N ILE A 392 23.96 -2.88 -3.22
CA ILE A 392 24.78 -3.27 -4.37
C ILE A 392 26.05 -4.00 -3.90
N ASP A 393 26.75 -3.48 -2.89
CA ASP A 393 27.95 -4.08 -2.33
C ASP A 393 27.67 -5.45 -1.70
N ILE A 394 26.55 -5.62 -1.00
CA ILE A 394 26.11 -6.93 -0.49
C ILE A 394 25.90 -7.92 -1.64
N ASN A 395 25.30 -7.48 -2.76
CA ASN A 395 25.12 -8.33 -3.93
C ASN A 395 26.47 -8.71 -4.55
N ALA A 396 27.40 -7.78 -4.67
CA ALA A 396 28.74 -8.03 -5.20
C ALA A 396 29.56 -8.98 -4.32
N ALA A 397 29.50 -8.81 -2.99
CA ALA A 397 30.31 -9.60 -2.04
C ALA A 397 29.73 -11.00 -1.74
N HIS A 398 28.40 -11.14 -1.73
CA HIS A 398 27.71 -12.34 -1.24
C HIS A 398 26.71 -12.96 -2.22
N GLY A 399 26.47 -12.31 -3.36
CA GLY A 399 25.54 -12.77 -4.40
C GLY A 399 26.12 -13.91 -5.26
N PRO A 400 25.55 -14.16 -6.43
CA PRO A 400 24.51 -13.33 -7.07
C PRO A 400 23.12 -13.59 -6.46
N PHE A 401 22.38 -12.49 -6.24
CA PHE A 401 20.98 -12.53 -5.80
C PHE A 401 20.03 -12.13 -6.94
N PRO A 402 18.93 -12.88 -7.17
CA PRO A 402 18.04 -12.65 -8.32
C PRO A 402 17.04 -11.52 -8.07
N CYS A 403 17.52 -10.33 -7.70
CA CYS A 403 16.69 -9.19 -7.33
C CYS A 403 17.02 -7.96 -8.19
N ILE A 404 16.00 -7.12 -8.38
CA ILE A 404 16.09 -5.79 -8.97
C ILE A 404 15.97 -4.78 -7.83
N LEU A 405 16.67 -3.65 -7.95
CA LEU A 405 16.57 -2.53 -7.02
C LEU A 405 15.83 -1.37 -7.70
N ALA A 406 14.87 -0.79 -6.98
CA ALA A 406 14.14 0.38 -7.49
C ALA A 406 13.96 1.42 -6.38
N MET A 407 14.22 2.69 -6.69
CA MET A 407 14.01 3.82 -5.78
C MET A 407 12.73 4.55 -6.16
N ARG A 408 11.91 4.87 -5.16
CA ARG A 408 10.70 5.67 -5.28
C ARG A 408 10.71 6.75 -4.23
N PHE A 409 10.17 7.90 -4.57
CA PHE A 409 10.25 9.07 -3.70
C PHE A 409 8.85 9.59 -3.39
N VAL A 410 8.60 9.78 -2.09
CA VAL A 410 7.33 10.29 -1.58
C VAL A 410 7.58 11.22 -0.39
N PRO A 411 6.70 12.20 -0.13
CA PRO A 411 6.72 12.96 1.11
C PRO A 411 6.37 12.07 2.31
N GLY A 412 6.68 12.57 3.50
CA GLY A 412 6.38 11.91 4.76
C GLY A 412 4.89 11.82 5.05
N THR A 413 4.50 10.77 5.79
CA THR A 413 3.12 10.53 6.23
C THR A 413 2.90 10.92 7.68
N GLN A 414 1.67 11.34 8.01
CA GLN A 414 1.22 11.56 9.38
C GLN A 414 0.76 10.27 10.08
N ALA A 415 0.54 9.19 9.34
CA ALA A 415 0.14 7.91 9.92
C ALA A 415 1.14 7.46 11.00
N THR A 416 0.65 7.11 12.19
CA THR A 416 1.48 6.87 13.38
C THR A 416 2.53 5.78 13.16
N LEU A 417 2.17 4.67 12.51
CA LEU A 417 3.10 3.61 12.09
C LEU A 417 3.37 3.61 10.59
N GLY A 418 3.18 4.75 9.92
CA GLY A 418 3.58 4.88 8.53
C GLY A 418 5.08 4.68 8.35
N PHE A 419 5.47 3.82 7.40
CA PHE A 419 6.90 3.56 7.17
C PHE A 419 7.56 4.67 6.33
N THR A 420 6.80 5.42 5.51
CA THR A 420 7.27 6.60 4.77
C THR A 420 7.28 7.84 5.69
N ARG A 421 8.05 7.79 6.78
CA ARG A 421 7.97 8.75 7.89
C ARG A 421 8.93 9.94 7.81
N PHE A 422 9.86 9.91 6.87
CA PHE A 422 10.84 10.98 6.69
C PHE A 422 10.24 12.12 5.86
N PRO A 423 10.58 13.38 6.10
CA PRO A 423 10.02 14.51 5.34
C PRO A 423 10.12 14.34 3.82
N ARG A 424 11.23 13.80 3.35
CA ARG A 424 11.44 13.28 2.00
C ARG A 424 11.92 11.85 2.12
N THR A 425 11.04 10.92 1.80
CA THR A 425 11.30 9.49 1.92
C THR A 425 11.70 8.91 0.58
N CYS A 426 12.83 8.22 0.54
CA CYS A 426 13.14 7.27 -0.51
C CYS A 426 12.71 5.87 -0.04
N VAL A 427 11.93 5.17 -0.85
CA VAL A 427 11.66 3.74 -0.67
C VAL A 427 12.47 2.98 -1.70
N ILE A 428 13.38 2.14 -1.22
CA ILE A 428 14.15 1.21 -2.06
C ILE A 428 13.42 -0.12 -2.06
N ASP A 429 12.82 -0.45 -3.18
CA ASP A 429 12.19 -1.75 -3.41
C ASP A 429 13.24 -2.75 -3.89
N ILE A 430 13.27 -3.92 -3.25
CA ILE A 430 14.10 -5.07 -3.61
C ILE A 430 13.13 -6.18 -3.99
N ASP A 431 12.91 -6.38 -5.28
CA ASP A 431 11.94 -7.33 -5.79
C ASP A 431 12.61 -8.48 -6.56
N GLY A 432 12.18 -9.71 -6.29
CA GLY A 432 12.72 -10.91 -6.91
C GLY A 432 11.79 -12.13 -6.79
N PRO A 433 12.17 -13.30 -7.32
CA PRO A 433 11.43 -14.53 -7.12
C PRO A 433 11.44 -14.93 -5.64
N TYR A 434 10.40 -15.62 -5.18
CA TYR A 434 10.39 -16.18 -3.82
C TYR A 434 11.30 -17.40 -3.76
N SER A 435 12.58 -17.17 -3.50
CA SER A 435 13.65 -18.18 -3.47
C SER A 435 14.48 -18.12 -2.19
N SER A 436 15.33 -19.10 -1.96
CA SER A 436 16.25 -19.11 -0.82
C SER A 436 17.28 -17.99 -0.90
N ARG A 437 17.79 -17.71 -2.12
CA ARG A 437 18.75 -16.63 -2.38
C ARG A 437 18.14 -15.26 -2.14
N THR A 438 16.93 -15.02 -2.63
CA THR A 438 16.19 -13.77 -2.39
C THR A 438 16.01 -13.51 -0.90
N ARG A 439 15.59 -14.53 -0.13
CA ARG A 439 15.44 -14.40 1.33
C ARG A 439 16.78 -14.16 2.05
N SER A 440 17.85 -14.81 1.59
CA SER A 440 19.21 -14.58 2.12
C SER A 440 19.66 -13.13 1.87
N TYR A 441 19.33 -12.57 0.70
CA TYR A 441 19.62 -11.17 0.39
C TYR A 441 18.88 -10.23 1.35
N PHE A 442 17.58 -10.44 1.55
CA PHE A 442 16.79 -9.64 2.50
C PHE A 442 17.38 -9.69 3.92
N ALA A 443 17.73 -10.87 4.41
CA ALA A 443 18.30 -11.02 5.76
C ALA A 443 19.63 -10.25 5.90
N ARG A 444 20.50 -10.29 4.87
CA ARG A 444 21.76 -9.54 4.87
C ARG A 444 21.53 -8.03 4.83
N ILE A 445 20.57 -7.58 4.04
CA ILE A 445 20.21 -6.15 3.98
C ILE A 445 19.68 -5.66 5.34
N TRP A 446 18.80 -6.41 6.00
CA TRP A 446 18.29 -6.05 7.33
C TRP A 446 19.40 -5.97 8.37
N GLN A 447 20.33 -6.93 8.35
CA GLN A 447 21.50 -6.90 9.25
C GLN A 447 22.38 -5.68 8.97
N ALA A 448 22.70 -5.43 7.70
CA ALA A 448 23.53 -4.28 7.32
C ALA A 448 22.88 -2.93 7.65
N LEU A 449 21.56 -2.81 7.46
CA LEU A 449 20.81 -1.62 7.88
C LEU A 449 20.86 -1.43 9.40
N HIS A 450 20.71 -2.53 10.18
CA HIS A 450 20.83 -2.48 11.62
C HIS A 450 22.20 -1.97 12.07
N ASP A 451 23.26 -2.45 11.44
CA ASP A 451 24.65 -2.15 11.80
C ASP A 451 25.14 -0.78 11.27
N SER A 452 24.50 -0.26 10.23
CA SER A 452 24.93 0.97 9.53
C SER A 452 24.61 2.27 10.26
N GLY A 453 23.69 2.24 11.24
CA GLY A 453 23.14 3.43 11.87
C GLY A 453 22.19 4.25 10.99
N ILE A 454 21.84 3.77 9.78
CA ILE A 454 20.80 4.39 8.95
C ILE A 454 19.45 4.18 9.62
N GLU A 455 18.67 5.26 9.80
CA GLU A 455 17.27 5.14 10.18
C GLU A 455 16.44 4.65 9.00
N TYR A 456 15.67 3.60 9.19
CA TYR A 456 14.84 3.02 8.15
C TYR A 456 13.45 2.62 8.62
N GLY A 457 12.58 2.30 7.68
CA GLY A 457 11.31 1.59 7.91
C GLY A 457 11.16 0.48 6.88
N LEU A 458 10.23 -0.44 7.10
CA LEU A 458 9.92 -1.49 6.12
C LEU A 458 8.46 -1.39 5.70
N HIS A 459 8.20 -1.59 4.40
CA HIS A 459 6.84 -1.60 3.86
C HIS A 459 6.03 -2.75 4.44
N TRP A 460 5.01 -2.44 5.24
CA TRP A 460 4.22 -3.40 6.01
C TRP A 460 3.51 -4.48 5.19
N GLY A 461 3.16 -4.19 3.95
CA GLY A 461 2.53 -5.15 3.03
C GLY A 461 3.50 -6.05 2.27
N LYS A 462 4.81 -5.78 2.33
CA LYS A 462 5.86 -6.61 1.72
C LYS A 462 6.45 -7.59 2.74
N VAL A 463 7.48 -8.35 2.36
CA VAL A 463 8.20 -9.22 3.30
C VAL A 463 8.92 -8.34 4.33
N ILE A 464 8.77 -8.63 5.60
CA ILE A 464 9.40 -7.90 6.69
C ILE A 464 10.15 -8.86 7.62
N GLY A 465 11.24 -8.38 8.22
CA GLY A 465 12.04 -9.12 9.17
C GLY A 465 12.22 -8.34 10.47
N LEU A 466 11.12 -7.74 11.00
CA LEU A 466 11.14 -6.99 12.24
C LEU A 466 10.67 -7.86 13.41
N SER A 467 11.38 -7.77 14.52
CA SER A 467 10.97 -8.23 15.85
C SER A 467 10.28 -7.09 16.63
N ALA A 468 9.71 -7.39 17.79
CA ALA A 468 9.17 -6.38 18.71
C ALA A 468 10.26 -5.38 19.14
N ALA A 469 11.48 -5.85 19.39
CA ALA A 469 12.60 -4.99 19.78
C ALA A 469 13.01 -4.03 18.66
N GLU A 470 13.08 -4.51 17.41
CA GLU A 470 13.40 -3.68 16.26
C GLU A 470 12.27 -2.71 15.92
N THR A 471 11.01 -3.14 16.01
CA THR A 471 9.86 -2.25 15.85
C THR A 471 9.91 -1.11 16.86
N ARG A 472 10.21 -1.42 18.13
CA ARG A 472 10.38 -0.40 19.17
C ARG A 472 11.58 0.52 18.86
N ARG A 473 12.71 -0.02 18.42
CA ARG A 473 13.88 0.78 18.06
C ARG A 473 13.60 1.75 16.92
N LEU A 474 12.88 1.30 15.89
CA LEU A 474 12.62 2.09 14.68
C LEU A 474 11.50 3.11 14.86
N TYR A 475 10.46 2.79 15.64
CA TYR A 475 9.27 3.64 15.77
C TYR A 475 9.16 4.33 17.13
N GLY A 476 9.99 3.99 18.11
CA GLY A 476 10.06 4.65 19.41
C GLY A 476 8.71 4.72 20.13
N ASP A 477 8.35 5.92 20.59
CA ASP A 477 7.09 6.23 21.26
C ASP A 477 5.84 6.07 20.38
N ARG A 478 6.01 6.11 19.05
CA ARG A 478 4.90 5.89 18.10
C ARG A 478 4.23 4.53 18.32
N VAL A 479 4.97 3.52 18.78
CA VAL A 479 4.41 2.20 19.12
C VAL A 479 3.38 2.33 20.25
N ASP A 480 3.73 3.06 21.31
CA ASP A 480 2.83 3.25 22.48
C ASP A 480 1.64 4.14 22.12
N ARG A 481 1.87 5.21 21.38
CA ARG A 481 0.80 6.08 20.87
C ARG A 481 -0.19 5.31 20.01
N TRP A 482 0.30 4.47 19.10
CA TRP A 482 -0.54 3.62 18.26
C TRP A 482 -1.36 2.63 19.08
N ARG A 483 -0.74 1.96 20.08
CA ARG A 483 -1.42 1.03 20.99
C ARG A 483 -2.49 1.75 21.83
N ALA A 484 -2.17 2.90 22.38
CA ALA A 484 -3.12 3.71 23.15
C ALA A 484 -4.32 4.15 22.28
N ALA A 485 -4.08 4.61 21.06
CA ALA A 485 -5.12 5.00 20.12
C ALA A 485 -6.03 3.81 19.76
N ARG A 486 -5.44 2.62 19.46
CA ARG A 486 -6.18 1.37 19.23
C ARG A 486 -7.04 1.01 20.43
N ASP A 487 -6.49 1.07 21.64
CA ASP A 487 -7.19 0.66 22.86
C ASP A 487 -8.35 1.61 23.21
N LEU A 488 -8.25 2.89 22.87
CA LEU A 488 -9.34 3.85 22.95
C LEU A 488 -10.45 3.56 21.93
N LEU A 489 -10.10 3.10 20.71
CA LEU A 489 -11.07 2.69 19.70
C LEU A 489 -11.74 1.35 20.07
N LEU A 490 -10.99 0.43 20.66
CA LEU A 490 -11.41 -0.91 21.06
C LEU A 490 -11.22 -1.09 22.58
N PRO A 491 -12.02 -0.43 23.44
CA PRO A 491 -11.82 -0.48 24.89
C PRO A 491 -12.04 -1.88 25.48
N ASP A 492 -12.87 -2.72 24.85
CA ASP A 492 -13.11 -4.09 25.30
C ASP A 492 -11.96 -5.02 24.90
N ALA A 493 -11.37 -5.70 25.89
CA ALA A 493 -10.30 -6.65 25.71
C ALA A 493 -10.67 -7.86 24.85
N ALA A 494 -11.94 -8.32 24.90
CA ALA A 494 -12.41 -9.43 24.05
C ALA A 494 -12.48 -9.03 22.58
N VAL A 495 -12.83 -7.77 22.30
CA VAL A 495 -12.81 -7.21 20.94
C VAL A 495 -11.38 -7.11 20.44
N ARG A 496 -10.43 -6.58 21.26
CA ARG A 496 -9.01 -6.54 20.87
C ARG A 496 -8.46 -7.93 20.58
N ALA A 497 -8.80 -8.91 21.44
CA ALA A 497 -8.39 -10.30 21.24
C ALA A 497 -8.92 -10.89 19.94
N ALA A 498 -10.14 -10.53 19.52
CA ALA A 498 -10.72 -10.98 18.25
C ALA A 498 -9.93 -10.45 17.03
N PHE A 499 -9.43 -9.21 17.08
CA PHE A 499 -8.64 -8.60 16.00
C PHE A 499 -7.13 -8.88 16.09
N ARG A 500 -6.66 -9.60 17.10
CA ARG A 500 -5.24 -9.95 17.28
C ARG A 500 -4.80 -11.04 16.29
N ASN A 501 -3.52 -11.05 15.91
CA ASN A 501 -2.90 -12.13 15.15
C ASN A 501 -1.40 -12.24 15.46
N ALA A 502 -0.75 -13.31 15.00
CA ALA A 502 0.68 -13.56 15.24
C ALA A 502 1.57 -12.43 14.73
N PHE A 503 1.20 -11.79 13.61
CA PHE A 503 1.95 -10.65 13.07
C PHE A 503 2.04 -9.46 14.06
N LEU A 504 0.93 -9.11 14.70
CA LEU A 504 0.92 -8.06 15.73
C LEU A 504 1.72 -8.47 16.97
N ASP A 505 1.66 -9.75 17.33
CA ASP A 505 2.39 -10.30 18.48
C ASP A 505 3.91 -10.24 18.25
N GLU A 506 4.37 -10.68 17.10
CA GLU A 506 5.78 -10.68 16.69
C GLU A 506 6.37 -9.25 16.66
N LEU A 507 5.56 -8.28 16.28
CA LEU A 507 5.97 -6.87 16.22
C LEU A 507 5.81 -6.11 17.55
N GLY A 508 5.25 -6.75 18.59
CA GLY A 508 4.97 -6.09 19.86
C GLY A 508 3.84 -5.05 19.77
N LEU A 509 2.90 -5.22 18.85
CA LEU A 509 1.76 -4.34 18.62
C LEU A 509 0.43 -4.88 19.18
N SER A 510 0.45 -6.00 19.90
CA SER A 510 -0.74 -6.64 20.49
C SER A 510 -1.25 -5.90 21.70
#